data_f8131eeb5a7f89b6c3c7076eddfd376f
#
_entry.id   f8131eeb5a7f89b6c3c7076eddfd376f
#
_cell.length_a   1.000
_cell.length_b   1.000
_cell.length_c   1.000
_cell.angle_alpha   90.00
_cell.angle_beta   90.00
_cell.angle_gamma   90.00
#
_symmetry.space_group_name_H-M   'P 1'
#
loop_
_entity.id
_entity.type
_entity.pdbx_description
1 polymer ?
#
loop_
_entity_poly.entity_id
_entity_poly.type
_entity_poly.pdbx_seq_one_letter_code
_entity_poly.pdbx_strand_id
1 'polypeptide(L)'
;MIPRDAGFTLLEVLVAFVIVSLALAALLRGGADGLRGAGAAGRTEDAVALARSHLSAFAALAAPTAEDLQGDEGGGFHWRLRVTPLDSLTATVPGRTRREPAALTQTTLYQVSVTVSWTAGRRQSSVRLETQRLTPVPPQLP
;
A
#
# COMPACT_ATOMS: atom_id res chain seq x y z
N MET A 1 55.37 51.21 -1.80
CA MET A 1 54.07 50.89 -2.45
C MET A 1 53.12 50.46 -1.38
N ILE A 2 52.20 51.29 -0.93
CA ILE A 2 51.25 50.98 0.14
C ILE A 2 50.04 50.31 -0.52
N PRO A 3 49.62 49.10 -0.14
CA PRO A 3 48.40 48.53 -0.69
C PRO A 3 47.19 49.38 -0.28
N ARG A 4 46.38 49.78 -1.24
CA ARG A 4 45.08 50.40 -0.98
C ARG A 4 44.17 49.37 -0.38
N ASP A 5 43.85 49.53 0.87
CA ASP A 5 42.77 48.78 1.52
C ASP A 5 41.46 49.22 0.86
N ALA A 6 40.94 48.40 -0.05
CA ALA A 6 39.63 48.60 -0.65
C ALA A 6 38.59 48.18 0.40
N GLY A 7 38.04 49.16 1.11
CA GLY A 7 36.93 48.89 2.07
C GLY A 7 35.68 48.44 1.30
N PHE A 8 34.93 47.48 1.87
CA PHE A 8 33.65 47.04 1.35
C PHE A 8 32.66 48.20 1.24
N THR A 9 31.96 48.29 0.13
CA THR A 9 30.91 49.28 -0.06
C THR A 9 29.64 48.84 0.68
N LEU A 10 28.86 49.79 1.17
CA LEU A 10 27.58 49.50 1.86
C LEU A 10 26.61 48.76 0.92
N LEU A 11 26.68 49.01 -0.37
CA LEU A 11 25.89 48.27 -1.39
C LEU A 11 26.30 46.80 -1.47
N GLU A 12 27.59 46.48 -1.41
CA GLU A 12 28.09 45.12 -1.50
C GLU A 12 27.64 44.27 -0.31
N VAL A 13 27.68 44.84 0.89
CA VAL A 13 27.16 44.19 2.10
C VAL A 13 25.66 43.96 1.99
N LEU A 14 24.91 44.92 1.46
CA LEU A 14 23.45 44.78 1.27
C LEU A 14 23.12 43.70 0.26
N VAL A 15 23.81 43.66 -0.89
CA VAL A 15 23.63 42.62 -1.90
C VAL A 15 23.99 41.23 -1.35
N ALA A 16 25.11 41.12 -0.63
CA ALA A 16 25.52 39.86 0.01
C ALA A 16 24.45 39.38 1.01
N PHE A 17 23.92 40.28 1.80
CA PHE A 17 22.84 39.94 2.78
C PHE A 17 21.58 39.47 2.08
N VAL A 18 21.17 40.09 0.98
CA VAL A 18 20.00 39.65 0.20
C VAL A 18 20.22 38.24 -0.37
N ILE A 19 21.40 37.98 -0.95
CA ILE A 19 21.72 36.63 -1.50
C ILE A 19 21.69 35.59 -0.42
N VAL A 20 22.33 35.83 0.72
CA VAL A 20 22.35 34.87 1.86
C VAL A 20 20.94 34.64 2.39
N SER A 21 20.13 35.69 2.52
CA SER A 21 18.73 35.57 2.98
C SER A 21 17.88 34.72 2.05
N LEU A 22 18.03 34.91 0.73
CA LEU A 22 17.34 34.12 -0.28
C LEU A 22 17.79 32.64 -0.26
N ALA A 23 19.09 32.40 -0.14
CA ALA A 23 19.64 31.06 -0.03
C ALA A 23 19.13 30.33 1.21
N LEU A 24 19.12 31.01 2.36
CA LEU A 24 18.59 30.45 3.61
C LEU A 24 17.09 30.15 3.50
N ALA A 25 16.30 31.07 2.91
CA ALA A 25 14.89 30.86 2.69
C ALA A 25 14.61 29.63 1.78
N ALA A 26 15.42 29.42 0.74
CA ALA A 26 15.32 28.26 -0.13
C ALA A 26 15.65 26.95 0.61
N LEU A 27 16.69 26.93 1.42
CA LEU A 27 17.07 25.78 2.24
C LEU A 27 15.98 25.39 3.24
N LEU A 28 15.40 26.39 3.94
CA LEU A 28 14.32 26.15 4.90
C LEU A 28 13.06 25.57 4.24
N ARG A 29 12.70 26.06 3.05
CA ARG A 29 11.57 25.51 2.27
C ARG A 29 11.84 24.08 1.86
N GLY A 30 13.04 23.79 1.31
CA GLY A 30 13.42 22.43 0.91
C GLY A 30 13.39 21.45 2.07
N GLY A 31 13.88 21.85 3.25
CA GLY A 31 13.82 21.02 4.47
C GLY A 31 12.38 20.73 4.93
N ALA A 32 11.51 21.74 4.92
CA ALA A 32 10.10 21.57 5.29
C ALA A 32 9.35 20.65 4.33
N ASP A 33 9.63 20.70 3.03
CA ASP A 33 9.03 19.84 2.03
C ASP A 33 9.53 18.40 2.16
N GLY A 34 10.81 18.21 2.47
CA GLY A 34 11.40 16.90 2.77
C GLY A 34 10.75 16.21 3.97
N LEU A 35 10.53 16.94 5.07
CA LEU A 35 9.85 16.40 6.26
C LEU A 35 8.39 16.01 5.99
N ARG A 36 7.66 16.80 5.20
CA ARG A 36 6.28 16.45 4.81
C ARG A 36 6.26 15.20 3.93
N GLY A 37 7.22 15.09 2.99
CA GLY A 37 7.38 13.90 2.15
C GLY A 37 7.67 12.64 2.96
N ALA A 38 8.57 12.72 3.92
CA ALA A 38 8.90 11.59 4.82
C ALA A 38 7.69 11.13 5.65
N GLY A 39 6.89 12.07 6.17
CA GLY A 39 5.68 11.72 6.91
C GLY A 39 4.60 11.06 6.02
N ALA A 40 4.48 11.48 4.76
CA ALA A 40 3.57 10.85 3.81
C ALA A 40 4.03 9.44 3.42
N ALA A 41 5.35 9.23 3.24
CA ALA A 41 5.93 7.92 2.96
C ALA A 41 5.68 6.94 4.12
N GLY A 42 5.91 7.35 5.37
CA GLY A 42 5.65 6.52 6.55
C GLY A 42 4.21 6.03 6.62
N ARG A 43 3.22 6.90 6.39
CA ARG A 43 1.80 6.48 6.35
C ARG A 43 1.49 5.49 5.23
N THR A 44 2.16 5.61 4.10
CA THR A 44 2.00 4.65 3.01
C THR A 44 2.59 3.28 3.37
N GLU A 45 3.73 3.26 4.04
CA GLU A 45 4.34 2.02 4.55
C GLU A 45 3.43 1.32 5.57
N ASP A 46 2.87 2.07 6.52
CA ASP A 46 1.90 1.56 7.49
C ASP A 46 0.68 0.96 6.79
N ALA A 47 0.12 1.66 5.80
CA ALA A 47 -1.03 1.17 5.03
C ALA A 47 -0.72 -0.11 4.26
N VAL A 48 0.48 -0.24 3.68
CA VAL A 48 0.94 -1.47 3.01
C VAL A 48 1.10 -2.62 4.01
N ALA A 49 1.66 -2.35 5.19
CA ALA A 49 1.81 -3.35 6.25
C ALA A 49 0.44 -3.87 6.72
N LEU A 50 -0.52 -2.98 6.95
CA LEU A 50 -1.90 -3.33 7.29
C LEU A 50 -2.57 -4.15 6.20
N ALA A 51 -2.46 -3.74 4.93
CA ALA A 51 -3.04 -4.47 3.82
C ALA A 51 -2.46 -5.89 3.68
N ARG A 52 -1.14 -6.06 3.90
CA ARG A 52 -0.48 -7.38 3.92
C ARG A 52 -0.96 -8.24 5.09
N SER A 53 -1.13 -7.64 6.28
CA SER A 53 -1.63 -8.34 7.46
C SER A 53 -3.03 -8.92 7.19
N HIS A 54 -3.95 -8.12 6.66
CA HIS A 54 -5.30 -8.58 6.32
C HIS A 54 -5.29 -9.65 5.22
N LEU A 55 -4.45 -9.52 4.17
CA LEU A 55 -4.29 -10.57 3.17
C LEU A 55 -3.77 -11.87 3.78
N SER A 56 -2.80 -11.78 4.68
CA SER A 56 -2.22 -12.97 5.34
C SER A 56 -3.22 -13.64 6.28
N ALA A 57 -3.98 -12.87 7.05
CA ALA A 57 -5.04 -13.39 7.90
C ALA A 57 -6.12 -14.10 7.08
N PHE A 58 -6.53 -13.52 5.96
CA PHE A 58 -7.49 -14.13 5.05
C PHE A 58 -6.92 -15.40 4.38
N ALA A 59 -5.63 -15.40 4.03
CA ALA A 59 -4.97 -16.56 3.44
C ALA A 59 -4.94 -17.79 4.39
N ALA A 60 -5.01 -17.57 5.69
CA ALA A 60 -5.08 -18.64 6.69
C ALA A 60 -6.46 -19.32 6.77
N LEU A 61 -7.51 -18.73 6.20
CA LEU A 61 -8.85 -19.33 6.16
C LEU A 61 -8.90 -20.49 5.17
N ALA A 62 -9.53 -21.59 5.56
CA ALA A 62 -9.55 -22.82 4.77
C ALA A 62 -10.38 -22.70 3.49
N ALA A 63 -11.47 -21.96 3.51
CA ALA A 63 -12.37 -21.78 2.36
C ALA A 63 -12.85 -20.33 2.29
N PRO A 64 -12.38 -19.55 1.30
CA PRO A 64 -12.93 -18.24 1.07
C PRO A 64 -14.34 -18.34 0.47
N THR A 65 -15.27 -17.64 1.07
CA THR A 65 -16.57 -17.32 0.49
C THR A 65 -16.50 -15.93 -0.14
N ALA A 66 -17.38 -15.64 -1.10
CA ALA A 66 -17.51 -14.30 -1.65
C ALA A 66 -17.96 -13.35 -0.52
N GLU A 67 -17.09 -12.47 -0.09
CA GLU A 67 -17.30 -11.58 1.05
C GLU A 67 -16.83 -10.16 0.73
N ASP A 68 -17.45 -9.20 1.39
CA ASP A 68 -17.02 -7.80 1.40
C ASP A 68 -16.99 -7.34 2.86
N LEU A 69 -15.80 -7.37 3.45
CA LEU A 69 -15.54 -7.02 4.84
C LEU A 69 -14.89 -5.65 4.90
N GLN A 70 -15.22 -4.88 5.92
CA GLN A 70 -14.60 -3.58 6.15
C GLN A 70 -14.49 -3.29 7.65
N GLY A 71 -13.54 -2.45 8.00
CA GLY A 71 -13.32 -2.07 9.40
C GLY A 71 -12.41 -0.86 9.52
N ASP A 72 -12.20 -0.48 10.79
CA ASP A 72 -11.31 0.59 11.19
C ASP A 72 -10.15 -0.01 11.98
N GLU A 73 -8.91 0.34 11.61
CA GLU A 73 -7.69 -0.17 12.26
C GLU A 73 -7.11 0.83 13.27
N GLY A 74 -7.76 1.96 13.47
CA GLY A 74 -7.21 3.06 14.26
C GLY A 74 -6.22 3.93 13.46
N GLY A 75 -5.73 5.00 14.08
CA GLY A 75 -4.82 5.93 13.39
C GLY A 75 -5.41 6.64 12.16
N GLY A 76 -6.73 6.50 11.93
CA GLY A 76 -7.45 7.03 10.77
C GLY A 76 -7.28 6.16 9.52
N PHE A 77 -6.94 4.88 9.67
CA PHE A 77 -6.92 3.91 8.59
C PHE A 77 -8.23 3.12 8.55
N HIS A 78 -8.86 3.06 7.37
CA HIS A 78 -10.02 2.25 7.08
C HIS A 78 -9.63 1.19 6.07
N TRP A 79 -9.99 -0.07 6.33
CA TRP A 79 -9.69 -1.16 5.42
C TRP A 79 -10.97 -1.77 4.84
N ARG A 80 -10.85 -2.31 3.64
CA ARG A 80 -11.89 -3.09 2.96
C ARG A 80 -11.24 -4.28 2.27
N LEU A 81 -11.73 -5.47 2.60
CA LEU A 81 -11.36 -6.73 1.97
C LEU A 81 -12.53 -7.20 1.11
N ARG A 82 -12.26 -7.47 -0.15
CA ARG A 82 -13.26 -7.99 -1.09
C ARG A 82 -12.77 -9.27 -1.72
N VAL A 83 -13.63 -10.30 -1.71
CA VAL A 83 -13.40 -11.60 -2.33
C VAL A 83 -14.43 -11.78 -3.44
N THR A 84 -13.93 -11.98 -4.65
CA THR A 84 -14.78 -12.13 -5.84
C THR A 84 -14.38 -13.42 -6.56
N PRO A 85 -15.32 -14.34 -6.84
CA PRO A 85 -15.05 -15.48 -7.70
C PRO A 85 -14.80 -14.98 -9.13
N LEU A 86 -13.73 -15.45 -9.76
CA LEU A 86 -13.39 -15.13 -11.14
C LEU A 86 -13.82 -16.23 -12.08
N ASP A 87 -13.46 -17.48 -11.75
CA ASP A 87 -13.70 -18.63 -12.62
C ASP A 87 -13.78 -19.91 -11.80
N SER A 88 -14.46 -20.93 -12.34
CA SER A 88 -14.55 -22.24 -11.72
C SER A 88 -14.18 -23.32 -12.73
N LEU A 89 -13.25 -24.17 -12.36
CA LEU A 89 -12.79 -25.30 -13.16
C LEU A 89 -13.25 -26.61 -12.53
N THR A 90 -13.83 -27.49 -13.32
CA THR A 90 -14.15 -28.83 -12.90
C THR A 90 -13.14 -29.79 -13.55
N ALA A 91 -12.38 -30.49 -12.73
CA ALA A 91 -11.41 -31.48 -13.16
C ALA A 91 -11.83 -32.87 -12.69
N THR A 92 -11.65 -33.85 -13.55
CA THR A 92 -11.80 -35.27 -13.19
C THR A 92 -10.46 -35.76 -12.65
N VAL A 93 -10.42 -36.09 -11.37
CA VAL A 93 -9.24 -36.71 -10.74
C VAL A 93 -9.42 -38.23 -10.82
N PRO A 94 -8.54 -38.95 -11.53
CA PRO A 94 -8.59 -40.41 -11.56
C PRO A 94 -8.36 -40.99 -10.17
N GLY A 95 -9.14 -42.01 -9.81
CA GLY A 95 -8.95 -42.75 -8.55
C GLY A 95 -7.52 -43.29 -8.43
N ARG A 96 -6.97 -43.32 -7.23
CA ARG A 96 -5.61 -43.82 -6.95
C ARG A 96 -5.46 -45.30 -7.20
N THR A 97 -6.56 -46.03 -7.21
CA THR A 97 -6.59 -47.48 -7.47
C THR A 97 -7.66 -47.77 -8.52
N ARG A 98 -7.53 -48.93 -9.20
CA ARG A 98 -8.47 -49.40 -10.22
C ARG A 98 -9.90 -49.61 -9.68
N ARG A 99 -10.09 -49.61 -8.37
CA ARG A 99 -11.39 -49.77 -7.69
C ARG A 99 -12.00 -48.49 -7.16
N GLU A 100 -11.25 -47.39 -7.16
CA GLU A 100 -11.78 -46.09 -6.76
C GLU A 100 -12.39 -45.36 -7.97
N PRO A 101 -13.64 -44.93 -7.88
CA PRO A 101 -14.24 -44.16 -8.95
C PRO A 101 -13.49 -42.82 -9.10
N ALA A 102 -13.44 -42.30 -10.33
CA ALA A 102 -12.93 -40.96 -10.61
C ALA A 102 -13.82 -39.94 -9.86
N ALA A 103 -13.19 -39.02 -9.15
CA ALA A 103 -13.88 -37.97 -8.43
C ALA A 103 -13.85 -36.67 -9.25
N LEU A 104 -14.99 -35.97 -9.29
CA LEU A 104 -15.05 -34.63 -9.82
C LEU A 104 -14.59 -33.65 -8.73
N THR A 105 -13.50 -32.95 -8.99
CA THR A 105 -13.04 -31.87 -8.12
C THR A 105 -13.34 -30.54 -8.80
N GLN A 106 -14.13 -29.74 -8.16
CA GLN A 106 -14.37 -28.36 -8.58
C GLN A 106 -13.40 -27.44 -7.86
N THR A 107 -12.71 -26.60 -8.60
CA THR A 107 -11.77 -25.63 -8.05
C THR A 107 -12.21 -24.25 -8.54
N THR A 108 -12.37 -23.32 -7.62
CA THR A 108 -12.75 -21.94 -7.93
C THR A 108 -11.56 -21.01 -7.73
N LEU A 109 -11.32 -20.16 -8.70
CA LEU A 109 -10.35 -19.08 -8.63
C LEU A 109 -11.03 -17.85 -8.04
N TYR A 110 -10.51 -17.37 -6.94
CA TYR A 110 -10.97 -16.13 -6.30
C TYR A 110 -9.94 -15.03 -6.47
N GLN A 111 -10.41 -13.82 -6.73
CA GLN A 111 -9.65 -12.59 -6.56
C GLN A 111 -9.91 -12.03 -5.18
N VAL A 112 -8.84 -11.80 -4.43
CA VAL A 112 -8.89 -11.18 -3.11
C VAL A 112 -8.21 -9.83 -3.21
N SER A 113 -8.92 -8.77 -2.84
CA SER A 113 -8.36 -7.41 -2.80
C SER A 113 -8.54 -6.80 -1.43
N VAL A 114 -7.47 -6.20 -0.90
CA VAL A 114 -7.51 -5.37 0.30
C VAL A 114 -7.17 -3.95 -0.07
N THR A 115 -8.03 -3.03 0.29
CA THR A 115 -7.83 -1.59 0.14
C THR A 115 -7.75 -0.97 1.53
N VAL A 116 -6.65 -0.27 1.81
CA VAL A 116 -6.49 0.54 3.02
C VAL A 116 -6.51 2.00 2.61
N SER A 117 -7.37 2.79 3.21
CA SER A 117 -7.53 4.22 2.94
C SER A 117 -7.34 5.05 4.19
N TRP A 118 -6.81 6.26 4.03
CA TRP A 118 -6.61 7.22 5.11
C TRP A 118 -6.74 8.66 4.61
N THR A 119 -6.92 9.58 5.54
CA THR A 119 -6.94 11.01 5.23
C THR A 119 -5.58 11.63 5.54
N ALA A 120 -4.96 12.25 4.56
CA ALA A 120 -3.73 13.03 4.68
C ALA A 120 -4.05 14.51 4.45
N GLY A 121 -4.28 15.26 5.52
CA GLY A 121 -4.75 16.63 5.46
C GLY A 121 -6.17 16.71 4.84
N ARG A 122 -6.30 17.30 3.65
CA ARG A 122 -7.57 17.41 2.91
C ARG A 122 -7.72 16.37 1.80
N ARG A 123 -6.75 15.49 1.62
CA ARG A 123 -6.76 14.47 0.56
C ARG A 123 -6.97 13.09 1.15
N GLN A 124 -7.81 12.30 0.49
CA GLN A 124 -7.91 10.88 0.74
C GLN A 124 -6.83 10.16 -0.06
N SER A 125 -6.10 9.28 0.61
CA SER A 125 -5.08 8.41 0.02
C SER A 125 -5.47 6.97 0.25
N SER A 126 -5.05 6.06 -0.63
CA SER A 126 -5.31 4.64 -0.45
C SER A 126 -4.22 3.80 -1.09
N VAL A 127 -4.05 2.59 -0.54
CA VAL A 127 -3.22 1.51 -1.09
C VAL A 127 -4.13 0.32 -1.32
N ARG A 128 -4.00 -0.34 -2.46
CA ARG A 128 -4.72 -1.56 -2.78
C ARG A 128 -3.72 -2.68 -3.10
N LEU A 129 -3.89 -3.82 -2.44
CA LEU A 129 -3.17 -5.05 -2.73
C LEU A 129 -4.16 -6.09 -3.24
N GLU A 130 -3.74 -6.85 -4.24
CA GLU A 130 -4.54 -7.90 -4.85
C GLU A 130 -3.76 -9.21 -4.91
N THR A 131 -4.46 -10.31 -4.73
CA THR A 131 -3.93 -11.66 -4.93
C THR A 131 -5.01 -12.55 -5.50
N GLN A 132 -4.60 -13.66 -6.10
CA GLN A 132 -5.51 -14.68 -6.58
C GLN A 132 -5.28 -15.98 -5.81
N ARG A 133 -6.37 -16.69 -5.52
CA ARG A 133 -6.34 -17.93 -4.78
C ARG A 133 -7.21 -18.99 -5.45
N LEU A 134 -6.63 -20.16 -5.67
CA LEU A 134 -7.36 -21.36 -6.05
C LEU A 134 -7.83 -22.08 -4.79
N THR A 135 -9.11 -22.40 -4.73
CA THR A 135 -9.70 -23.13 -3.61
C THR A 135 -10.49 -24.32 -4.15
N PRO A 136 -10.15 -25.54 -3.72
CA PRO A 136 -10.98 -26.69 -4.05
C PRO A 136 -12.32 -26.58 -3.32
N VAL A 137 -13.40 -26.80 -4.04
CA VAL A 137 -14.75 -26.90 -3.48
C VAL A 137 -14.91 -28.34 -2.99
N PRO A 138 -15.21 -28.58 -1.70
CA PRO A 138 -15.45 -29.93 -1.22
C PRO A 138 -16.60 -30.55 -2.00
N PRO A 139 -16.52 -31.86 -2.34
CA PRO A 139 -17.59 -32.56 -3.00
C PRO A 139 -18.85 -32.45 -2.14
N GLN A 140 -19.93 -31.92 -2.71
CA GLN A 140 -21.22 -31.97 -2.05
C GLN A 140 -21.68 -33.44 -2.07
N LEU A 141 -21.71 -34.07 -0.91
CA LEU A 141 -22.33 -35.36 -0.76
C LEU A 141 -23.85 -35.23 -1.03
N PRO A 142 -24.42 -36.13 -1.80
CA PRO A 142 -25.85 -36.12 -2.09
C PRO A 142 -26.71 -36.33 -0.86
#